data_caf3b0ceeeb08d27b08bd29ae27c11fa
#
_entry.id   caf3b0ceeeb08d27b08bd29ae27c11fa
#
_cell.length_a   1.000
_cell.length_b   1.000
_cell.length_c   1.000
_cell.angle_alpha   90.00
_cell.angle_beta   90.00
_cell.angle_gamma   90.00
#
_symmetry.space_group_name_H-M   'P 1'
#
loop_
_entity.id
_entity.type
_entity.pdbx_description
1 polymer ?
#
loop_
_entity_poly.entity_id
_entity_poly.type
_entity_poly.pdbx_seq_one_letter_code
_entity_poly.pdbx_strand_id
1 'polypeptide(L)'
;VAARKSNSTDLYRQVTREIGTPEMKPVYYLCGEEEFYLDQLLEKFSSVLQPHEKDFNFDLLYGQDITPAKALAIARSFPMMAERRVLIIRNFLQTAKGAAGEGDMNDFLAYFEKPNPSCLLVLFDPSKPAGNTKLGKAIKKSSSVGFYEFESLPDYLIPDWVIQWGTAHHKKNIEAPAAQLLAQFVGNNLQLLSTEIDKVCTFVDTSETVTEADVKKIIGSYREYTAIELKEAIISRNLEKSLYISEQMLQHSKSDTGELIRLVGFFYSVFVNIWQILRLIEQRRSKSEIRQQLGINSSWYFDKLWSDAAKFRYADMPRVFEALLDADRSIKGFSTLDSTSILFLLVKRLIG
;
A
#
# COMPACT_ATOMS: atom_id res chain seq x y z
N VAL A 1 30.78 8.48 1.12
CA VAL A 1 29.49 8.22 1.77
C VAL A 1 28.44 8.25 0.65
N ALA A 2 27.89 7.09 0.28
CA ALA A 2 26.82 7.02 -0.71
C ALA A 2 25.63 7.84 -0.17
N ALA A 3 25.12 8.76 -0.97
CA ALA A 3 23.91 9.52 -0.62
C ALA A 3 22.77 8.50 -0.38
N ARG A 4 22.17 8.54 0.80
CA ARG A 4 21.02 7.68 1.15
C ARG A 4 19.89 8.03 0.17
N LYS A 5 19.41 7.07 -0.62
CA LYS A 5 18.26 7.26 -1.51
C LYS A 5 17.09 7.75 -0.65
N SER A 6 16.52 8.91 -0.98
CA SER A 6 15.36 9.45 -0.27
C SER A 6 14.21 8.45 -0.36
N ASN A 7 13.57 8.14 0.76
CA ASN A 7 12.38 7.30 0.78
C ASN A 7 11.11 8.14 0.52
N SER A 8 9.98 7.47 0.33
CA SER A 8 8.70 8.14 0.02
C SER A 8 8.26 9.15 1.08
N THR A 9 8.58 8.92 2.37
CA THR A 9 8.31 9.88 3.45
C THR A 9 9.13 11.16 3.30
N ASP A 10 10.40 11.04 2.94
CA ASP A 10 11.27 12.19 2.73
C ASP A 10 10.82 13.00 1.52
N LEU A 11 10.43 12.31 0.42
CA LEU A 11 9.88 12.94 -0.77
C LEU A 11 8.56 13.66 -0.47
N TYR A 12 7.64 13.04 0.28
CA TYR A 12 6.40 13.66 0.71
C TYR A 12 6.64 14.95 1.49
N ARG A 13 7.60 14.94 2.43
CA ARG A 13 7.98 16.13 3.19
C ARG A 13 8.58 17.22 2.31
N GLN A 14 9.42 16.82 1.34
CA GLN A 14 10.01 17.74 0.40
C GLN A 14 8.93 18.44 -0.41
N VAL A 15 8.05 17.69 -1.09
CA VAL A 15 6.95 18.23 -1.89
C VAL A 15 6.03 19.10 -1.04
N THR A 16 5.70 18.66 0.19
CA THR A 16 4.86 19.43 1.12
C THR A 16 5.49 20.80 1.48
N ARG A 17 6.81 20.87 1.60
CA ARG A 17 7.51 22.15 1.89
C ARG A 17 7.54 23.07 0.68
N GLU A 18 7.62 22.53 -0.53
CA GLU A 18 7.62 23.32 -1.77
C GLU A 18 6.26 23.97 -2.04
N ILE A 19 5.16 23.29 -1.69
CA ILE A 19 3.78 23.77 -1.94
C ILE A 19 3.53 25.13 -1.24
N GLY A 20 3.10 26.12 -2.01
CA GLY A 20 2.79 27.46 -1.51
C GLY A 20 4.02 28.35 -1.28
N THR A 21 5.22 27.91 -1.65
CA THR A 21 6.45 28.70 -1.54
C THR A 21 6.96 29.16 -2.92
N PRO A 22 7.93 30.07 -2.99
CA PRO A 22 8.58 30.46 -4.26
C PRO A 22 9.31 29.30 -4.97
N GLU A 23 9.61 28.22 -4.24
CA GLU A 23 10.28 27.03 -4.78
C GLU A 23 9.31 26.11 -5.51
N MET A 24 7.99 26.34 -5.39
CA MET A 24 6.95 25.53 -6.02
C MET A 24 7.08 25.55 -7.54
N LYS A 25 7.20 24.36 -8.13
CA LYS A 25 7.29 24.21 -9.58
C LYS A 25 5.93 24.35 -10.24
N PRO A 26 5.87 24.85 -11.47
CA PRO A 26 4.60 24.95 -12.22
C PRO A 26 4.03 23.59 -12.64
N VAL A 27 4.86 22.54 -12.69
CA VAL A 27 4.44 21.20 -13.05
C VAL A 27 4.99 20.19 -12.04
N TYR A 28 4.14 19.31 -11.53
CA TYR A 28 4.53 18.14 -10.74
C TYR A 28 4.12 16.87 -11.46
N TYR A 29 5.04 15.91 -11.52
CA TYR A 29 4.76 14.55 -11.96
C TYR A 29 5.03 13.59 -10.79
N LEU A 30 3.97 13.05 -10.24
CA LEU A 30 3.98 12.20 -9.06
C LEU A 30 3.55 10.79 -9.47
N CYS A 31 4.34 9.80 -9.14
CA CYS A 31 4.03 8.42 -9.51
C CYS A 31 4.51 7.43 -8.46
N GLY A 32 4.03 6.20 -8.55
CA GLY A 32 4.48 5.11 -7.70
C GLY A 32 3.34 4.30 -7.08
N GLU A 33 3.73 3.29 -6.32
CA GLU A 33 2.82 2.32 -5.72
C GLU A 33 2.24 2.80 -4.37
N GLU A 34 2.82 3.86 -3.76
CA GLU A 34 2.37 4.37 -2.48
C GLU A 34 1.28 5.44 -2.66
N GLU A 35 0.05 4.96 -2.89
CA GLU A 35 -1.12 5.79 -3.15
C GLU A 35 -1.46 6.72 -1.98
N PHE A 36 -1.15 6.32 -0.74
CA PHE A 36 -1.41 7.12 0.45
C PHE A 36 -0.81 8.53 0.34
N TYR A 37 0.47 8.63 -0.05
CA TYR A 37 1.10 9.93 -0.21
C TYR A 37 0.58 10.72 -1.41
N LEU A 38 0.20 10.03 -2.47
CA LEU A 38 -0.39 10.67 -3.64
C LEU A 38 -1.71 11.35 -3.29
N ASP A 39 -2.57 10.67 -2.50
CA ASP A 39 -3.85 11.23 -2.03
C ASP A 39 -3.65 12.38 -1.05
N GLN A 40 -2.72 12.26 -0.10
CA GLN A 40 -2.37 13.35 0.82
C GLN A 40 -1.84 14.60 0.09
N LEU A 41 -1.04 14.41 -0.95
CA LEU A 41 -0.53 15.53 -1.76
C LEU A 41 -1.61 16.17 -2.62
N LEU A 42 -2.59 15.40 -3.11
CA LEU A 42 -3.73 15.93 -3.83
C LEU A 42 -4.49 16.98 -3.00
N GLU A 43 -4.76 16.67 -1.74
CA GLU A 43 -5.41 17.62 -0.82
C GLU A 43 -4.55 18.89 -0.62
N LYS A 44 -3.24 18.72 -0.43
CA LYS A 44 -2.32 19.85 -0.25
C LYS A 44 -2.23 20.73 -1.50
N PHE A 45 -2.17 20.16 -2.69
CA PHE A 45 -2.20 20.94 -3.92
C PHE A 45 -3.54 21.68 -4.11
N SER A 46 -4.65 21.06 -3.74
CA SER A 46 -5.95 21.72 -3.79
C SER A 46 -6.07 22.88 -2.81
N SER A 47 -5.34 22.84 -1.68
CA SER A 47 -5.34 23.88 -0.65
C SER A 47 -4.53 25.13 -1.01
N VAL A 48 -3.83 25.12 -2.15
CA VAL A 48 -3.18 26.34 -2.72
C VAL A 48 -4.23 27.41 -3.05
N LEU A 49 -5.44 26.95 -3.39
CA LEU A 49 -6.58 27.82 -3.67
C LEU A 49 -7.42 28.02 -2.40
N GLN A 50 -7.92 29.26 -2.21
CA GLN A 50 -8.89 29.55 -1.19
C GLN A 50 -10.23 28.85 -1.51
N PRO A 51 -11.08 28.52 -0.51
CA PRO A 51 -12.33 27.82 -0.77
C PRO A 51 -13.21 28.46 -1.86
N HIS A 52 -13.32 29.78 -1.89
CA HIS A 52 -14.12 30.53 -2.86
C HIS A 52 -13.50 30.61 -4.28
N GLU A 53 -12.22 30.29 -4.43
CA GLU A 53 -11.53 30.27 -5.71
C GLU A 53 -11.65 28.93 -6.42
N LYS A 54 -11.93 27.84 -5.66
CA LYS A 54 -11.90 26.47 -6.16
C LYS A 54 -12.94 26.22 -7.26
N ASP A 55 -14.12 26.80 -7.16
CA ASP A 55 -15.22 26.55 -8.10
C ASP A 55 -14.84 26.89 -9.55
N PHE A 56 -13.93 27.85 -9.77
CA PHE A 56 -13.53 28.31 -11.09
C PHE A 56 -12.08 27.99 -11.47
N ASN A 57 -11.26 27.60 -10.46
CA ASN A 57 -9.82 27.46 -10.68
C ASN A 57 -9.26 26.11 -10.28
N PHE A 58 -10.09 25.17 -9.83
CA PHE A 58 -9.68 23.81 -9.49
C PHE A 58 -10.33 22.79 -10.43
N ASP A 59 -9.52 22.05 -11.15
CA ASP A 59 -9.95 20.96 -12.00
C ASP A 59 -9.27 19.66 -11.57
N LEU A 60 -10.06 18.63 -11.24
CA LEU A 60 -9.60 17.26 -11.01
C LEU A 60 -10.14 16.38 -12.13
N LEU A 61 -9.26 15.89 -12.97
CA LEU A 61 -9.60 15.14 -14.18
C LEU A 61 -8.95 13.75 -14.15
N TYR A 62 -9.53 12.82 -14.88
CA TYR A 62 -8.96 11.50 -15.11
C TYR A 62 -8.49 11.36 -16.54
N GLY A 63 -7.30 10.78 -16.76
CA GLY A 63 -6.70 10.67 -18.08
C GLY A 63 -7.58 9.97 -19.10
N GLN A 64 -8.37 8.96 -18.69
CA GLN A 64 -9.31 8.27 -19.58
C GLN A 64 -10.46 9.14 -20.08
N ASP A 65 -10.78 10.23 -19.37
CA ASP A 65 -11.95 11.06 -19.64
C ASP A 65 -11.59 12.36 -20.36
N ILE A 66 -10.31 12.59 -20.61
CA ILE A 66 -9.82 13.83 -21.21
C ILE A 66 -8.76 13.58 -22.30
N THR A 67 -8.80 14.37 -23.35
CA THR A 67 -7.79 14.35 -24.41
C THR A 67 -6.61 15.28 -24.06
N PRO A 68 -5.39 15.01 -24.58
CA PRO A 68 -4.22 15.88 -24.38
C PRO A 68 -4.51 17.35 -24.77
N ALA A 69 -5.22 17.57 -25.87
CA ALA A 69 -5.57 18.91 -26.33
C ALA A 69 -6.48 19.66 -25.34
N LYS A 70 -7.50 19.01 -24.77
CA LYS A 70 -8.37 19.62 -23.76
C LYS A 70 -7.64 19.89 -22.46
N ALA A 71 -6.82 18.94 -21.99
CA ALA A 71 -6.00 19.13 -20.80
C ALA A 71 -5.07 20.33 -20.94
N LEU A 72 -4.39 20.47 -22.07
CA LEU A 72 -3.51 21.60 -22.34
C LEU A 72 -4.26 22.91 -22.54
N ALA A 73 -5.47 22.91 -23.09
CA ALA A 73 -6.31 24.09 -23.19
C ALA A 73 -6.65 24.63 -21.79
N ILE A 74 -7.00 23.75 -20.84
CA ILE A 74 -7.23 24.13 -19.44
C ILE A 74 -5.93 24.63 -18.79
N ALA A 75 -4.81 23.92 -18.96
CA ALA A 75 -3.53 24.29 -18.35
C ALA A 75 -3.00 25.65 -18.87
N ARG A 76 -3.36 26.03 -20.10
CA ARG A 76 -2.97 27.32 -20.70
C ARG A 76 -3.95 28.45 -20.40
N SER A 77 -5.14 28.15 -19.87
CA SER A 77 -6.12 29.18 -19.53
C SER A 77 -5.69 29.99 -18.30
N PHE A 78 -6.10 31.25 -18.24
CA PHE A 78 -5.84 32.10 -17.10
C PHE A 78 -6.82 31.79 -15.96
N PRO A 79 -6.40 31.95 -14.68
CA PRO A 79 -7.28 31.81 -13.53
C PRO A 79 -8.33 32.93 -13.53
N MET A 80 -9.50 32.64 -12.94
CA MET A 80 -10.58 33.61 -12.76
C MET A 80 -10.55 34.14 -11.32
N MET A 81 -10.29 35.44 -11.18
CA MET A 81 -10.29 36.14 -9.87
C MET A 81 -9.37 35.46 -8.81
N ALA A 82 -8.33 34.80 -9.23
CA ALA A 82 -7.33 34.14 -8.40
C ALA A 82 -5.93 34.32 -9.01
N GLU A 83 -4.89 34.14 -8.21
CA GLU A 83 -3.50 34.20 -8.70
C GLU A 83 -3.14 32.98 -9.55
N ARG A 84 -3.76 31.83 -9.25
CA ARG A 84 -3.41 30.56 -9.89
C ARG A 84 -4.63 29.72 -10.20
N ARG A 85 -4.48 28.85 -11.18
CA ARG A 85 -5.34 27.69 -11.43
C ARG A 85 -4.60 26.43 -10.99
N VAL A 86 -5.31 25.45 -10.47
CA VAL A 86 -4.79 24.13 -10.14
C VAL A 86 -5.49 23.09 -11.02
N LEU A 87 -4.73 22.41 -11.85
CA LEU A 87 -5.20 21.30 -12.69
C LEU A 87 -4.52 20.01 -12.24
N ILE A 88 -5.29 19.05 -11.78
CA ILE A 88 -4.83 17.73 -11.39
C ILE A 88 -5.34 16.71 -12.39
N ILE A 89 -4.45 15.88 -12.93
CA ILE A 89 -4.82 14.79 -13.84
C ILE A 89 -4.37 13.47 -13.23
N ARG A 90 -5.32 12.64 -12.83
CA ARG A 90 -5.07 11.26 -12.38
C ARG A 90 -4.99 10.32 -13.58
N ASN A 91 -4.13 9.30 -13.48
CA ASN A 91 -3.86 8.35 -14.57
C ASN A 91 -3.48 9.06 -15.88
N PHE A 92 -2.59 10.03 -15.77
CA PHE A 92 -2.17 10.90 -16.87
C PHE A 92 -1.69 10.11 -18.11
N LEU A 93 -0.95 9.01 -17.93
CA LEU A 93 -0.50 8.17 -19.05
C LEU A 93 -1.66 7.52 -19.84
N GLN A 94 -2.86 7.48 -19.29
CA GLN A 94 -4.05 7.00 -20.01
C GLN A 94 -4.63 8.06 -20.96
N THR A 95 -4.27 9.34 -20.76
CA THR A 95 -4.66 10.43 -21.68
C THR A 95 -4.19 10.17 -23.12
N ALA A 96 -3.06 9.46 -23.28
CA ALA A 96 -2.53 9.07 -24.59
C ALA A 96 -3.41 8.07 -25.36
N LYS A 97 -4.35 7.41 -24.68
CA LYS A 97 -5.23 6.39 -25.29
C LYS A 97 -6.59 6.95 -25.69
N GLY A 98 -6.79 8.26 -25.60
CA GLY A 98 -7.99 8.94 -26.08
C GLY A 98 -8.23 8.73 -27.58
N ALA A 99 -9.44 9.05 -28.04
CA ALA A 99 -9.87 8.83 -29.43
C ALA A 99 -8.85 9.34 -30.46
N ALA A 100 -8.62 8.58 -31.51
CA ALA A 100 -7.68 8.89 -32.58
C ALA A 100 -7.96 10.30 -33.15
N GLY A 101 -6.96 11.20 -33.09
CA GLY A 101 -7.00 12.52 -33.73
C GLY A 101 -7.17 13.72 -32.78
N GLU A 102 -7.30 13.55 -31.47
CA GLU A 102 -7.49 14.64 -30.50
C GLU A 102 -6.22 14.97 -29.68
N GLY A 103 -5.11 15.19 -30.34
CA GLY A 103 -3.84 15.58 -29.73
C GLY A 103 -2.91 14.40 -29.39
N ASP A 104 -1.62 14.70 -29.29
CA ASP A 104 -0.57 13.73 -28.95
C ASP A 104 -0.02 14.07 -27.56
N MET A 105 0.37 13.05 -26.78
CA MET A 105 1.14 13.24 -25.55
C MET A 105 2.42 14.06 -25.75
N ASN A 106 2.94 14.08 -26.98
CA ASN A 106 4.05 14.94 -27.34
C ASN A 106 3.74 16.45 -27.21
N ASP A 107 2.46 16.86 -27.25
CA ASP A 107 2.08 18.26 -27.05
C ASP A 107 2.42 18.77 -25.64
N PHE A 108 2.48 17.86 -24.65
CA PHE A 108 2.95 18.18 -23.30
C PHE A 108 4.45 18.48 -23.25
N LEU A 109 5.26 18.00 -24.22
CA LEU A 109 6.70 18.26 -24.24
C LEU A 109 6.97 19.76 -24.33
N ALA A 110 6.28 20.44 -25.23
CA ALA A 110 6.40 21.90 -25.37
C ALA A 110 5.87 22.65 -24.14
N TYR A 111 4.82 22.12 -23.49
CA TYR A 111 4.30 22.69 -22.26
C TYR A 111 5.29 22.56 -21.10
N PHE A 112 5.98 21.44 -20.98
CA PHE A 112 6.99 21.23 -19.92
C PHE A 112 8.23 22.11 -20.09
N GLU A 113 8.55 22.54 -21.30
CA GLU A 113 9.62 23.50 -21.55
C GLU A 113 9.21 24.92 -21.16
N LYS A 114 7.95 25.30 -21.45
CA LYS A 114 7.42 26.63 -21.16
C LYS A 114 6.01 26.55 -20.59
N PRO A 115 5.86 26.13 -19.31
CA PRO A 115 4.56 26.03 -18.66
C PRO A 115 3.96 27.41 -18.40
N ASN A 116 2.62 27.45 -18.28
CA ASN A 116 1.92 28.64 -17.82
C ASN A 116 2.22 28.89 -16.33
N PRO A 117 2.84 30.00 -15.95
CA PRO A 117 3.20 30.28 -14.56
C PRO A 117 1.99 30.47 -13.65
N SER A 118 0.82 30.79 -14.22
CA SER A 118 -0.44 30.92 -13.48
C SER A 118 -1.21 29.62 -13.35
N CYS A 119 -0.66 28.48 -13.85
CA CYS A 119 -1.26 27.16 -13.70
C CYS A 119 -0.31 26.23 -12.98
N LEU A 120 -0.79 25.64 -11.88
CA LEU A 120 -0.15 24.51 -11.22
C LEU A 120 -0.73 23.22 -11.83
N LEU A 121 0.07 22.55 -12.66
CA LEU A 121 -0.29 21.28 -13.27
C LEU A 121 0.28 20.12 -12.45
N VAL A 122 -0.58 19.25 -11.95
CA VAL A 122 -0.17 18.07 -11.17
C VAL A 122 -0.64 16.81 -11.89
N LEU A 123 0.32 15.93 -12.20
CA LEU A 123 0.10 14.70 -12.94
C LEU A 123 0.36 13.51 -12.03
N PHE A 124 -0.61 12.62 -11.91
CA PHE A 124 -0.53 11.41 -11.09
C PHE A 124 -0.61 10.15 -11.94
N ASP A 125 0.30 9.21 -11.68
CA ASP A 125 0.27 7.88 -12.28
C ASP A 125 0.66 6.79 -11.27
N PRO A 126 0.08 5.59 -11.31
CA PRO A 126 0.47 4.48 -10.44
C PRO A 126 1.86 3.94 -10.77
N SER A 127 2.41 4.28 -11.93
CA SER A 127 3.74 3.85 -12.37
C SER A 127 4.48 4.96 -13.10
N LYS A 128 5.80 4.90 -13.06
CA LYS A 128 6.65 5.87 -13.76
C LYS A 128 6.55 5.72 -15.29
N PRO A 129 6.66 6.81 -16.03
CA PRO A 129 6.72 6.76 -17.48
C PRO A 129 7.97 6.00 -17.94
N ALA A 130 7.85 5.25 -19.03
CA ALA A 130 8.97 4.51 -19.58
C ALA A 130 10.13 5.47 -19.94
N GLY A 131 11.30 5.25 -19.34
CA GLY A 131 12.45 6.17 -19.43
C GLY A 131 13.06 6.32 -20.82
N ASN A 132 12.74 5.41 -21.76
CA ASN A 132 13.16 5.45 -23.15
C ASN A 132 12.22 6.30 -24.05
N THR A 133 11.02 6.66 -23.57
CA THR A 133 10.08 7.51 -24.30
C THR A 133 10.49 8.98 -24.30
N LYS A 134 10.03 9.74 -25.30
CA LYS A 134 10.24 11.20 -25.36
C LYS A 134 9.66 11.87 -24.11
N LEU A 135 8.45 11.50 -23.72
CA LEU A 135 7.77 12.00 -22.53
C LEU A 135 8.57 11.71 -21.24
N GLY A 136 8.98 10.47 -21.01
CA GLY A 136 9.77 10.11 -19.83
C GLY A 136 11.10 10.83 -19.74
N LYS A 137 11.76 11.10 -20.88
CA LYS A 137 12.97 11.93 -20.94
C LYS A 137 12.69 13.40 -20.64
N ALA A 138 11.60 13.97 -21.20
CA ALA A 138 11.22 15.36 -20.98
C ALA A 138 10.87 15.62 -19.52
N ILE A 139 10.05 14.75 -18.89
CA ILE A 139 9.68 14.84 -17.47
C ILE A 139 10.93 14.88 -16.57
N LYS A 140 11.92 14.00 -16.83
CA LYS A 140 13.14 13.94 -16.02
C LYS A 140 14.13 15.08 -16.28
N LYS A 141 14.11 15.67 -17.47
CA LYS A 141 15.11 16.65 -17.91
C LYS A 141 14.67 18.09 -17.72
N SER A 142 13.37 18.35 -17.68
CA SER A 142 12.83 19.71 -17.54
C SER A 142 13.05 20.25 -16.14
N SER A 143 13.61 21.46 -16.03
CA SER A 143 13.74 22.18 -14.75
C SER A 143 12.40 22.65 -14.19
N SER A 144 11.40 22.80 -15.05
CA SER A 144 10.03 23.21 -14.68
C SER A 144 9.18 22.09 -14.12
N VAL A 145 9.64 20.82 -14.21
CA VAL A 145 8.92 19.65 -13.73
C VAL A 145 9.55 19.11 -12.44
N GLY A 146 8.77 19.02 -11.37
CA GLY A 146 9.11 18.27 -10.17
C GLY A 146 8.72 16.79 -10.38
N PHE A 147 9.72 15.91 -10.52
CA PHE A 147 9.48 14.46 -10.68
C PHE A 147 9.74 13.73 -9.37
N TYR A 148 8.72 13.03 -8.87
CA TYR A 148 8.79 12.29 -7.60
C TYR A 148 8.16 10.92 -7.75
N GLU A 149 8.90 9.87 -7.34
CA GLU A 149 8.48 8.47 -7.37
C GLU A 149 8.30 7.96 -5.93
N PHE A 150 7.05 7.63 -5.56
CA PHE A 150 6.67 7.14 -4.24
C PHE A 150 6.62 5.61 -4.26
N GLU A 151 7.72 4.98 -3.87
CA GLU A 151 7.80 3.53 -3.69
C GLU A 151 7.16 3.15 -2.33
N SER A 152 6.58 1.96 -2.22
CA SER A 152 6.08 1.43 -0.95
C SER A 152 7.18 1.40 0.11
N LEU A 153 6.83 1.75 1.35
CA LEU A 153 7.80 1.76 2.44
C LEU A 153 8.18 0.32 2.82
N PRO A 154 9.48 0.04 2.99
CA PRO A 154 9.93 -1.23 3.55
C PRO A 154 9.42 -1.41 4.99
N ASP A 155 9.07 -2.64 5.36
CA ASP A 155 8.48 -2.97 6.66
C ASP A 155 9.32 -2.47 7.85
N TYR A 156 10.65 -2.47 7.73
CA TYR A 156 11.54 -2.01 8.80
C TYR A 156 11.47 -0.50 9.07
N LEU A 157 10.91 0.30 8.14
CA LEU A 157 10.69 1.74 8.32
C LEU A 157 9.29 2.07 8.87
N ILE A 158 8.38 1.10 8.91
CA ILE A 158 7.00 1.34 9.34
C ILE A 158 6.91 1.81 10.79
N PRO A 159 7.61 1.23 11.79
CA PRO A 159 7.56 1.74 13.15
C PRO A 159 7.99 3.21 13.26
N ASP A 160 9.08 3.59 12.59
CA ASP A 160 9.53 4.98 12.56
C ASP A 160 8.51 5.90 11.90
N TRP A 161 7.86 5.42 10.84
CA TRP A 161 6.78 6.15 10.17
C TRP A 161 5.59 6.40 11.10
N VAL A 162 5.16 5.37 11.86
CA VAL A 162 4.07 5.47 12.84
C VAL A 162 4.33 6.56 13.87
N ILE A 163 5.56 6.58 14.45
CA ILE A 163 5.97 7.61 15.42
C ILE A 163 5.90 9.00 14.79
N GLN A 164 6.47 9.14 13.60
CA GLN A 164 6.53 10.43 12.90
C GLN A 164 5.15 10.93 12.49
N TRP A 165 4.27 10.03 12.04
CA TRP A 165 2.91 10.36 11.65
C TRP A 165 2.08 10.82 12.85
N GLY A 166 2.11 10.08 13.95
CA GLY A 166 1.45 10.44 15.20
C GLY A 166 1.89 11.80 15.74
N THR A 167 3.20 12.07 15.73
CA THR A 167 3.74 13.37 16.15
C THR A 167 3.29 14.51 15.22
N ALA A 168 3.33 14.29 13.91
CA ALA A 168 3.02 15.34 12.94
C ALA A 168 1.53 15.72 12.92
N HIS A 169 0.62 14.75 13.06
CA HIS A 169 -0.82 14.93 12.88
C HIS A 169 -1.60 15.06 14.18
N HIS A 170 -1.13 14.38 15.25
CA HIS A 170 -1.82 14.37 16.56
C HIS A 170 -1.04 15.08 17.66
N LYS A 171 0.20 15.50 17.40
CA LYS A 171 1.10 16.09 18.40
C LYS A 171 1.34 15.17 19.60
N LYS A 172 1.21 13.86 19.40
CA LYS A 172 1.39 12.83 20.41
C LYS A 172 2.69 12.05 20.19
N ASN A 173 3.35 11.67 21.25
CA ASN A 173 4.51 10.80 21.21
C ASN A 173 4.04 9.34 21.24
N ILE A 174 4.30 8.57 20.19
CA ILE A 174 4.02 7.14 20.14
C ILE A 174 5.30 6.41 20.56
N GLU A 175 5.24 5.64 21.65
CA GLU A 175 6.38 4.87 22.12
C GLU A 175 6.83 3.81 21.10
N ALA A 176 8.11 3.51 21.02
CA ALA A 176 8.64 2.54 20.08
C ALA A 176 7.97 1.14 20.19
N PRO A 177 7.67 0.59 21.38
CA PRO A 177 6.91 -0.66 21.50
C PRO A 177 5.50 -0.56 20.94
N ALA A 178 4.80 0.58 21.14
CA ALA A 178 3.47 0.83 20.59
C ALA A 178 3.51 0.90 19.04
N ALA A 179 4.49 1.59 18.49
CA ALA A 179 4.70 1.70 17.05
C ALA A 179 5.02 0.36 16.40
N GLN A 180 5.88 -0.45 17.04
CA GLN A 180 6.18 -1.81 16.59
C GLN A 180 4.93 -2.69 16.60
N LEU A 181 4.11 -2.57 17.63
CA LEU A 181 2.87 -3.32 17.75
C LEU A 181 1.90 -2.95 16.63
N LEU A 182 1.67 -1.66 16.35
CA LEU A 182 0.85 -1.18 15.23
C LEU A 182 1.38 -1.70 13.90
N ALA A 183 2.68 -1.61 13.65
CA ALA A 183 3.31 -2.12 12.44
C ALA A 183 3.13 -3.64 12.27
N GLN A 184 3.20 -4.42 13.36
CA GLN A 184 2.98 -5.86 13.32
C GLN A 184 1.51 -6.23 13.01
N PHE A 185 0.55 -5.47 13.54
CA PHE A 185 -0.87 -5.75 13.34
C PHE A 185 -1.39 -5.32 11.96
N VAL A 186 -0.94 -4.17 11.48
CA VAL A 186 -1.46 -3.57 10.25
C VAL A 186 -0.60 -3.89 9.02
N GLY A 187 0.70 -4.10 9.22
CA GLY A 187 1.66 -4.25 8.12
C GLY A 187 2.08 -2.90 7.55
N ASN A 188 2.35 -2.86 6.22
CA ASN A 188 2.87 -1.67 5.53
C ASN A 188 1.80 -0.86 4.78
N ASN A 189 0.52 -1.10 5.04
CA ASN A 189 -0.56 -0.29 4.48
C ASN A 189 -0.68 1.04 5.23
N LEU A 190 -0.12 2.13 4.67
CA LEU A 190 -0.06 3.44 5.33
C LEU A 190 -1.46 4.07 5.54
N GLN A 191 -2.42 3.81 4.65
CA GLN A 191 -3.79 4.29 4.79
C GLN A 191 -4.47 3.66 6.01
N LEU A 192 -4.31 2.35 6.16
CA LEU A 192 -4.86 1.64 7.31
C LEU A 192 -4.12 2.02 8.60
N LEU A 193 -2.79 2.14 8.54
CA LEU A 193 -1.98 2.59 9.67
C LEU A 193 -2.38 3.98 10.16
N SER A 194 -2.59 4.94 9.25
CA SER A 194 -3.04 6.28 9.63
C SER A 194 -4.38 6.24 10.36
N THR A 195 -5.33 5.44 9.88
CA THR A 195 -6.63 5.24 10.52
C THR A 195 -6.51 4.62 11.92
N GLU A 196 -5.64 3.63 12.09
CA GLU A 196 -5.40 3.02 13.41
C GLU A 196 -4.70 3.99 14.37
N ILE A 197 -3.74 4.79 13.88
CA ILE A 197 -3.11 5.86 14.67
C ILE A 197 -4.16 6.88 15.12
N ASP A 198 -5.06 7.31 14.23
CA ASP A 198 -6.14 8.25 14.55
C ASP A 198 -7.01 7.70 15.70
N LYS A 199 -7.39 6.42 15.63
CA LYS A 199 -8.18 5.77 16.69
C LYS A 199 -7.45 5.74 18.02
N VAL A 200 -6.18 5.31 18.02
CA VAL A 200 -5.37 5.23 19.24
C VAL A 200 -5.13 6.60 19.83
N CYS A 201 -4.78 7.57 19.02
CA CYS A 201 -4.57 8.96 19.47
C CYS A 201 -5.85 9.61 20.01
N THR A 202 -7.01 9.29 19.43
CA THR A 202 -8.30 9.75 19.94
C THR A 202 -8.65 9.07 21.26
N PHE A 203 -8.36 7.77 21.40
CA PHE A 203 -8.64 7.02 22.62
C PHE A 203 -7.86 7.52 23.84
N VAL A 204 -6.57 7.85 23.65
CA VAL A 204 -5.75 8.35 24.77
C VAL A 204 -6.04 9.81 25.12
N ASP A 205 -6.93 10.46 24.34
CA ASP A 205 -7.48 11.81 24.54
C ASP A 205 -6.47 12.82 25.09
N THR A 206 -6.43 13.03 26.41
CA THR A 206 -5.59 14.02 27.09
C THR A 206 -4.13 13.60 27.28
N SER A 207 -3.79 12.31 27.10
CA SER A 207 -2.41 11.86 27.24
C SER A 207 -1.57 12.34 26.06
N GLU A 208 -0.39 12.88 26.33
CA GLU A 208 0.60 13.26 25.31
C GLU A 208 1.34 12.05 24.71
N THR A 209 1.27 10.89 25.39
CA THR A 209 2.01 9.69 25.00
C THR A 209 1.06 8.51 24.77
N VAL A 210 1.29 7.78 23.69
CA VAL A 210 0.65 6.52 23.35
C VAL A 210 1.56 5.38 23.75
N THR A 211 1.08 4.53 24.65
CA THR A 211 1.83 3.36 25.15
C THR A 211 1.43 2.07 24.44
N GLU A 212 2.25 1.03 24.56
CA GLU A 212 1.90 -0.32 24.09
C GLU A 212 0.59 -0.83 24.71
N ALA A 213 0.31 -0.49 25.99
CA ALA A 213 -0.91 -0.87 26.68
C ALA A 213 -2.15 -0.22 26.06
N ASP A 214 -2.06 1.03 25.59
CA ASP A 214 -3.15 1.73 24.93
C ASP A 214 -3.46 1.10 23.58
N VAL A 215 -2.44 0.80 22.78
CA VAL A 215 -2.57 0.08 21.52
C VAL A 215 -3.23 -1.29 21.76
N LYS A 216 -2.79 -2.06 22.77
CA LYS A 216 -3.39 -3.35 23.13
C LYS A 216 -4.86 -3.25 23.52
N LYS A 217 -5.26 -2.18 24.21
CA LYS A 217 -6.69 -1.97 24.57
C LYS A 217 -7.55 -1.72 23.36
N ILE A 218 -7.10 -0.95 22.40
CA ILE A 218 -7.85 -0.63 21.18
C ILE A 218 -7.87 -1.79 20.22
N ILE A 219 -6.72 -2.38 19.94
CA ILE A 219 -6.62 -3.58 19.09
C ILE A 219 -7.26 -4.77 19.82
N GLY A 220 -7.18 -4.84 21.14
CA GLY A 220 -7.77 -5.90 21.95
C GLY A 220 -9.28 -5.82 22.15
N SER A 221 -9.91 -4.64 22.03
CA SER A 221 -11.37 -4.51 21.99
C SER A 221 -11.95 -4.83 20.61
N TYR A 222 -11.10 -4.83 19.57
CA TYR A 222 -11.33 -5.34 18.22
C TYR A 222 -10.29 -6.41 17.90
N ARG A 223 -10.12 -7.39 18.78
CA ARG A 223 -9.22 -8.51 18.48
C ARG A 223 -9.87 -9.42 17.46
N GLU A 224 -10.00 -8.93 16.24
CA GLU A 224 -10.03 -9.79 15.08
C GLU A 224 -8.65 -10.46 15.02
N TYR A 225 -8.58 -11.68 15.48
CA TYR A 225 -7.40 -12.51 15.23
C TYR A 225 -7.15 -12.52 13.73
N THR A 226 -5.96 -12.12 13.34
CA THR A 226 -5.64 -12.01 11.92
C THR A 226 -5.32 -13.41 11.36
N ALA A 227 -5.54 -13.61 10.07
CA ALA A 227 -5.09 -14.81 9.37
C ALA A 227 -3.57 -15.05 9.55
N ILE A 228 -2.80 -13.99 9.80
CA ILE A 228 -1.36 -14.04 10.06
C ILE A 228 -1.09 -14.68 11.42
N GLU A 229 -1.80 -14.29 12.48
CA GLU A 229 -1.66 -14.90 13.81
C GLU A 229 -2.08 -16.39 13.80
N LEU A 230 -3.15 -16.70 13.07
CA LEU A 230 -3.56 -18.08 12.88
C LEU A 230 -2.48 -18.87 12.11
N LYS A 231 -1.90 -18.30 11.06
CA LYS A 231 -0.77 -18.88 10.32
C LYS A 231 0.41 -19.16 11.26
N GLU A 232 0.79 -18.20 12.09
CA GLU A 232 1.92 -18.35 13.01
C GLU A 232 1.67 -19.44 14.07
N ALA A 233 0.46 -19.55 14.58
CA ALA A 233 0.06 -20.61 15.49
C ALA A 233 0.11 -21.99 14.81
N ILE A 234 -0.38 -22.10 13.57
CA ILE A 234 -0.35 -23.34 12.77
C ILE A 234 1.11 -23.74 12.46
N ILE A 235 1.93 -22.80 11.99
CA ILE A 235 3.34 -23.07 11.64
C ILE A 235 4.17 -23.43 12.89
N SER A 236 3.84 -22.86 14.06
CA SER A 236 4.45 -23.25 15.33
C SER A 236 3.88 -24.54 15.92
N ARG A 237 2.92 -25.19 15.24
CA ARG A 237 2.22 -26.42 15.65
C ARG A 237 1.52 -26.31 17.01
N ASN A 238 1.07 -25.10 17.36
CA ASN A 238 0.29 -24.86 18.58
C ASN A 238 -1.19 -25.03 18.29
N LEU A 239 -1.69 -26.26 18.46
CA LEU A 239 -3.08 -26.62 18.15
C LEU A 239 -4.06 -25.84 19.02
N GLU A 240 -3.82 -25.73 20.32
CA GLU A 240 -4.70 -25.04 21.26
C GLU A 240 -4.89 -23.57 20.86
N LYS A 241 -3.79 -22.87 20.64
CA LYS A 241 -3.81 -21.47 20.20
C LYS A 241 -4.46 -21.32 18.82
N SER A 242 -4.20 -22.25 17.91
CA SER A 242 -4.79 -22.21 16.56
C SER A 242 -6.30 -22.38 16.59
N LEU A 243 -6.83 -23.31 17.38
CA LEU A 243 -8.27 -23.52 17.55
C LEU A 243 -8.93 -22.32 18.23
N TYR A 244 -8.31 -21.77 19.28
CA TYR A 244 -8.83 -20.59 19.96
C TYR A 244 -8.93 -19.38 19.00
N ILE A 245 -7.86 -19.11 18.22
CA ILE A 245 -7.87 -18.04 17.23
C ILE A 245 -8.97 -18.29 16.18
N SER A 246 -9.09 -19.52 15.69
CA SER A 246 -10.11 -19.91 14.71
C SER A 246 -11.53 -19.64 15.18
N GLU A 247 -11.83 -19.99 16.44
CA GLU A 247 -13.11 -19.71 17.06
C GLU A 247 -13.39 -18.21 17.16
N GLN A 248 -12.44 -17.44 17.64
CA GLN A 248 -12.58 -15.97 17.74
C GLN A 248 -12.80 -15.31 16.40
N MET A 249 -12.11 -15.77 15.34
CA MET A 249 -12.28 -15.24 13.99
C MET A 249 -13.71 -15.48 13.46
N LEU A 250 -14.29 -16.65 13.69
CA LEU A 250 -15.66 -16.94 13.26
C LEU A 250 -16.69 -16.18 14.09
N GLN A 251 -16.53 -16.10 15.43
CA GLN A 251 -17.45 -15.36 16.31
C GLN A 251 -17.57 -13.87 15.97
N HIS A 252 -16.51 -13.26 15.43
CA HIS A 252 -16.48 -11.84 15.08
C HIS A 252 -16.68 -11.58 13.57
N SER A 253 -16.86 -12.66 12.77
CA SER A 253 -17.08 -12.52 11.34
C SER A 253 -18.52 -12.05 11.02
N LYS A 254 -18.68 -11.26 9.97
CA LYS A 254 -20.01 -10.91 9.43
C LYS A 254 -20.63 -12.08 8.66
N SER A 255 -19.82 -13.02 8.22
CA SER A 255 -20.20 -14.21 7.46
C SER A 255 -19.13 -15.28 7.62
N ASP A 256 -19.47 -16.35 8.33
CA ASP A 256 -18.56 -17.49 8.57
C ASP A 256 -18.07 -18.10 7.26
N THR A 257 -18.95 -18.26 6.28
CA THR A 257 -18.61 -18.80 4.97
C THR A 257 -17.63 -17.85 4.22
N GLY A 258 -17.88 -16.56 4.28
CA GLY A 258 -16.98 -15.55 3.68
C GLY A 258 -15.60 -15.58 4.31
N GLU A 259 -15.52 -15.67 5.65
CA GLU A 259 -14.27 -15.77 6.37
C GLU A 259 -13.51 -17.06 6.05
N LEU A 260 -14.20 -18.19 5.96
CA LEU A 260 -13.60 -19.46 5.55
C LEU A 260 -13.00 -19.39 4.13
N ILE A 261 -13.74 -18.85 3.17
CA ILE A 261 -13.23 -18.67 1.79
C ILE A 261 -11.94 -17.85 1.80
N ARG A 262 -11.92 -16.74 2.56
CA ARG A 262 -10.75 -15.87 2.72
C ARG A 262 -9.56 -16.61 3.33
N LEU A 263 -9.80 -17.39 4.39
CA LEU A 263 -8.76 -18.17 5.07
C LEU A 263 -8.19 -19.29 4.21
N VAL A 264 -9.04 -20.03 3.48
CA VAL A 264 -8.57 -21.09 2.56
C VAL A 264 -7.70 -20.49 1.46
N GLY A 265 -8.11 -19.37 0.86
CA GLY A 265 -7.31 -18.66 -0.14
C GLY A 265 -5.97 -18.16 0.41
N PHE A 266 -5.98 -17.60 1.62
CA PHE A 266 -4.78 -17.15 2.31
C PHE A 266 -3.81 -18.30 2.58
N PHE A 267 -4.27 -19.40 3.19
CA PHE A 267 -3.43 -20.56 3.46
C PHE A 267 -2.92 -21.22 2.19
N TYR A 268 -3.73 -21.28 1.14
CA TYR A 268 -3.27 -21.79 -0.15
C TYR A 268 -2.07 -21.00 -0.65
N SER A 269 -2.14 -19.66 -0.63
CA SER A 269 -1.03 -18.80 -1.04
C SER A 269 0.23 -19.01 -0.19
N VAL A 270 0.07 -19.09 1.15
CA VAL A 270 1.18 -19.35 2.07
C VAL A 270 1.85 -20.68 1.77
N PHE A 271 1.08 -21.76 1.66
CA PHE A 271 1.63 -23.10 1.47
C PHE A 271 2.17 -23.35 0.06
N VAL A 272 1.68 -22.65 -0.97
CA VAL A 272 2.30 -22.64 -2.30
C VAL A 272 3.71 -22.07 -2.22
N ASN A 273 3.91 -20.97 -1.53
CA ASN A 273 5.25 -20.40 -1.34
C ASN A 273 6.18 -21.33 -0.56
N ILE A 274 5.70 -21.94 0.51
CA ILE A 274 6.45 -22.93 1.29
C ILE A 274 6.82 -24.14 0.41
N TRP A 275 5.87 -24.67 -0.34
CA TRP A 275 6.10 -25.80 -1.24
C TRP A 275 7.15 -25.49 -2.32
N GLN A 276 7.09 -24.31 -2.94
CA GLN A 276 8.07 -23.88 -3.93
C GLN A 276 9.47 -23.81 -3.34
N ILE A 277 9.63 -23.27 -2.12
CA ILE A 277 10.91 -23.22 -1.43
C ILE A 277 11.42 -24.64 -1.17
N LEU A 278 10.60 -25.52 -0.59
CA LEU A 278 10.98 -26.90 -0.29
C LEU A 278 11.37 -27.69 -1.53
N ARG A 279 10.62 -27.53 -2.64
CA ARG A 279 10.94 -28.16 -3.93
C ARG A 279 12.31 -27.73 -4.45
N LEU A 280 12.64 -26.45 -4.34
CA LEU A 280 13.93 -25.93 -4.81
C LEU A 280 15.08 -26.33 -3.89
N ILE A 281 14.84 -26.48 -2.58
CA ILE A 281 15.80 -27.05 -1.63
C ILE A 281 16.13 -28.52 -2.00
N GLU A 282 15.13 -29.34 -2.33
CA GLU A 282 15.38 -30.72 -2.80
C GLU A 282 16.18 -30.77 -4.10
N GLN A 283 16.04 -29.76 -4.95
CA GLN A 283 16.86 -29.59 -6.15
C GLN A 283 18.27 -29.04 -5.84
N ARG A 284 18.66 -28.95 -4.57
CA ARG A 284 19.96 -28.45 -4.08
C ARG A 284 20.30 -27.04 -4.54
N ARG A 285 19.28 -26.18 -4.75
CA ARG A 285 19.50 -24.77 -5.04
C ARG A 285 19.93 -24.02 -3.79
N SER A 286 20.81 -23.05 -3.95
CA SER A 286 21.21 -22.16 -2.85
C SER A 286 20.09 -21.21 -2.46
N LYS A 287 20.12 -20.72 -1.21
CA LYS A 287 19.12 -19.75 -0.70
C LYS A 287 19.00 -18.51 -1.58
N SER A 288 20.11 -18.02 -2.13
CA SER A 288 20.14 -16.85 -3.03
C SER A 288 19.48 -17.12 -4.39
N GLU A 289 19.74 -18.30 -4.98
CA GLU A 289 19.11 -18.71 -6.23
C GLU A 289 17.59 -18.88 -6.07
N ILE A 290 17.17 -19.50 -4.95
CA ILE A 290 15.74 -19.67 -4.64
C ILE A 290 15.05 -18.33 -4.53
N ARG A 291 15.63 -17.36 -3.81
CA ARG A 291 15.08 -16.02 -3.70
C ARG A 291 14.93 -15.35 -5.06
N GLN A 292 15.95 -15.44 -5.90
CA GLN A 292 15.94 -14.86 -7.25
C GLN A 292 14.89 -15.54 -8.14
N GLN A 293 14.79 -16.87 -8.10
CA GLN A 293 13.84 -17.64 -8.91
C GLN A 293 12.38 -17.37 -8.52
N LEU A 294 12.11 -17.11 -7.23
CA LEU A 294 10.78 -16.74 -6.73
C LEU A 294 10.45 -15.27 -6.93
N GLY A 295 11.39 -14.45 -7.41
CA GLY A 295 11.18 -13.03 -7.66
C GLY A 295 10.94 -12.20 -6.38
N ILE A 296 11.35 -12.72 -5.21
CA ILE A 296 11.11 -12.05 -3.93
C ILE A 296 12.19 -11.00 -3.67
N ASN A 297 11.84 -9.74 -3.83
CA ASN A 297 12.77 -8.62 -3.67
C ASN A 297 13.09 -8.33 -2.19
N SER A 298 12.11 -8.45 -1.28
CA SER A 298 12.31 -8.24 0.16
C SER A 298 13.10 -9.39 0.78
N SER A 299 14.29 -9.10 1.33
CA SER A 299 15.10 -10.11 2.03
C SER A 299 14.44 -10.55 3.33
N TRP A 300 13.84 -9.63 4.06
CA TRP A 300 13.15 -9.92 5.32
C TRP A 300 11.95 -10.85 5.09
N TYR A 301 11.12 -10.55 4.09
CA TYR A 301 9.97 -11.41 3.75
C TYR A 301 10.41 -12.80 3.32
N PHE A 302 11.46 -12.88 2.50
CA PHE A 302 12.04 -14.17 2.09
C PHE A 302 12.61 -14.94 3.27
N ASP A 303 13.33 -14.29 4.21
CA ASP A 303 13.88 -14.93 5.40
C ASP A 303 12.78 -15.47 6.32
N LYS A 304 11.65 -14.76 6.44
CA LYS A 304 10.47 -15.24 7.15
C LYS A 304 9.86 -16.49 6.48
N LEU A 305 9.65 -16.43 5.17
CA LEU A 305 9.16 -17.59 4.39
C LEU A 305 10.13 -18.79 4.47
N TRP A 306 11.42 -18.53 4.43
CA TRP A 306 12.46 -19.55 4.59
C TRP A 306 12.38 -20.22 5.96
N SER A 307 12.25 -19.43 7.01
CA SER A 307 12.07 -19.91 8.39
C SER A 307 10.77 -20.72 8.55
N ASP A 308 9.69 -20.28 7.92
CA ASP A 308 8.41 -20.99 7.92
C ASP A 308 8.53 -22.33 7.15
N ALA A 309 9.19 -22.33 5.99
CA ALA A 309 9.42 -23.53 5.17
C ALA A 309 10.28 -24.57 5.91
N ALA A 310 11.26 -24.13 6.70
CA ALA A 310 12.13 -25.04 7.46
C ALA A 310 11.38 -25.88 8.52
N LYS A 311 10.15 -25.52 8.87
CA LYS A 311 9.29 -26.28 9.80
C LYS A 311 8.48 -27.38 9.15
N PHE A 312 8.54 -27.50 7.82
CA PHE A 312 7.84 -28.50 7.02
C PHE A 312 8.82 -29.33 6.20
N ARG A 313 8.42 -30.54 5.83
CA ARG A 313 9.11 -31.37 4.84
C ARG A 313 8.34 -31.34 3.53
N TYR A 314 9.03 -31.56 2.43
CA TYR A 314 8.37 -31.68 1.12
C TYR A 314 7.26 -32.74 1.11
N ALA A 315 7.48 -33.87 1.82
CA ALA A 315 6.52 -34.94 1.96
C ALA A 315 5.23 -34.57 2.75
N ASP A 316 5.23 -33.47 3.49
CA ASP A 316 4.05 -32.99 4.21
C ASP A 316 3.06 -32.25 3.30
N MET A 317 3.53 -31.75 2.14
CA MET A 317 2.75 -30.88 1.25
C MET A 317 1.50 -31.54 0.63
N PRO A 318 1.52 -32.81 0.18
CA PRO A 318 0.29 -33.46 -0.30
C PRO A 318 -0.84 -33.41 0.71
N ARG A 319 -0.57 -33.74 1.98
CA ARG A 319 -1.56 -33.70 3.07
C ARG A 319 -2.12 -32.27 3.27
N VAL A 320 -1.25 -31.26 3.21
CA VAL A 320 -1.63 -29.84 3.36
C VAL A 320 -2.58 -29.42 2.24
N PHE A 321 -2.22 -29.73 0.98
CA PHE A 321 -3.08 -29.36 -0.15
C PHE A 321 -4.39 -30.17 -0.21
N GLU A 322 -4.38 -31.43 0.22
CA GLU A 322 -5.62 -32.20 0.40
C GLU A 322 -6.53 -31.57 1.45
N ALA A 323 -5.97 -31.13 2.60
CA ALA A 323 -6.76 -30.46 3.63
C ALA A 323 -7.41 -29.16 3.11
N LEU A 324 -6.68 -28.36 2.33
CA LEU A 324 -7.21 -27.14 1.72
C LEU A 324 -8.28 -27.45 0.66
N LEU A 325 -8.09 -28.48 -0.15
CA LEU A 325 -9.07 -28.91 -1.15
C LEU A 325 -10.36 -29.42 -0.49
N ASP A 326 -10.25 -30.22 0.58
CA ASP A 326 -11.41 -30.73 1.30
C ASP A 326 -12.18 -29.61 2.00
N ALA A 327 -11.48 -28.59 2.55
CA ALA A 327 -12.12 -27.40 3.09
C ALA A 327 -12.87 -26.61 2.00
N ASP A 328 -12.23 -26.38 0.85
CA ASP A 328 -12.85 -25.68 -0.28
C ASP A 328 -14.11 -26.41 -0.79
N ARG A 329 -14.03 -27.74 -0.92
CA ARG A 329 -15.20 -28.55 -1.29
C ARG A 329 -16.32 -28.46 -0.25
N SER A 330 -15.98 -28.53 1.04
CA SER A 330 -16.95 -28.44 2.12
C SER A 330 -17.69 -27.10 2.11
N ILE A 331 -16.97 -26.01 1.90
CA ILE A 331 -17.52 -24.65 1.77
C ILE A 331 -18.49 -24.56 0.57
N LYS A 332 -18.19 -25.26 -0.53
CA LYS A 332 -19.01 -25.30 -1.75
C LYS A 332 -20.23 -26.24 -1.66
N GLY A 333 -20.51 -26.80 -0.47
CA GLY A 333 -21.71 -27.60 -0.23
C GLY A 333 -21.55 -29.11 -0.47
N PHE A 334 -20.33 -29.62 -0.64
CA PHE A 334 -20.06 -31.04 -0.75
C PHE A 334 -19.96 -31.75 0.62
N SER A 335 -20.27 -31.05 1.72
CA SER A 335 -20.25 -31.55 3.08
C SER A 335 -21.41 -30.97 3.89
N THR A 336 -21.88 -31.67 4.91
CA THR A 336 -22.89 -31.22 5.87
C THR A 336 -22.27 -30.55 7.11
N LEU A 337 -20.96 -30.38 7.14
CA LEU A 337 -20.25 -29.77 8.26
C LEU A 337 -20.52 -28.25 8.33
N ASP A 338 -20.66 -27.75 9.55
CA ASP A 338 -20.72 -26.32 9.80
C ASP A 338 -19.34 -25.63 9.62
N SER A 339 -19.35 -24.32 9.53
CA SER A 339 -18.15 -23.51 9.29
C SER A 339 -17.07 -23.72 10.35
N THR A 340 -17.45 -23.87 11.61
CA THR A 340 -16.54 -24.11 12.73
C THR A 340 -15.84 -25.47 12.59
N SER A 341 -16.60 -26.50 12.30
CA SER A 341 -16.06 -27.84 12.07
C SER A 341 -15.13 -27.91 10.88
N ILE A 342 -15.47 -27.23 9.77
CA ILE A 342 -14.61 -27.15 8.58
C ILE A 342 -13.27 -26.50 8.94
N LEU A 343 -13.29 -25.34 9.63
CA LEU A 343 -12.08 -24.63 9.99
C LEU A 343 -11.22 -25.42 10.98
N PHE A 344 -11.82 -26.06 11.97
CA PHE A 344 -11.11 -26.87 12.96
C PHE A 344 -10.44 -28.10 12.32
N LEU A 345 -11.12 -28.77 11.40
CA LEU A 345 -10.54 -29.89 10.66
C LEU A 345 -9.39 -29.43 9.75
N LEU A 346 -9.56 -28.29 9.07
CA LEU A 346 -8.49 -27.70 8.26
C LEU A 346 -7.26 -27.43 9.13
N VAL A 347 -7.42 -26.68 10.22
CA VAL A 347 -6.32 -26.30 11.12
C VAL A 347 -5.61 -27.54 11.67
N LYS A 348 -6.35 -28.55 12.14
CA LYS A 348 -5.78 -29.78 12.64
C LYS A 348 -4.93 -30.51 11.60
N ARG A 349 -5.39 -30.57 10.34
CA ARG A 349 -4.67 -31.23 9.24
C ARG A 349 -3.48 -30.43 8.73
N LEU A 350 -3.51 -29.09 8.86
CA LEU A 350 -2.37 -28.23 8.50
C LEU A 350 -1.22 -28.37 9.53
N ILE A 351 -1.55 -28.59 10.80
CA ILE A 351 -0.57 -28.79 11.87
C ILE A 351 0.08 -30.18 11.77
N GLY A 352 -0.68 -31.22 11.50
CA GLY A 352 -0.20 -32.58 11.31
C GLY A 352 -0.61 -33.54 12.37
#